data_eaa445a7975ffa8bcdc005e55706942e
#
_entry.id   eaa445a7975ffa8bcdc005e55706942e
#
_cell.length_a   1.000
_cell.length_b   1.000
_cell.length_c   1.000
_cell.angle_alpha   90.00
_cell.angle_beta   90.00
_cell.angle_gamma   90.00
#
_symmetry.space_group_name_H-M   'P 1'
#
loop_
_entity.id
_entity.type
_entity.pdbx_description
1 polymer ?
#
loop_
_entity_poly.entity_id
_entity_poly.type
_entity_poly.pdbx_seq_one_letter_code
_entity_poly.pdbx_strand_id
1 'polypeptide(L)'
;MKNNTKSLTRIAIFTALICVGAFISIPMYPVPITLQNFFVFMAGLLLSPVEAFLSVLIYIILGLVGVPIFSGFTGGIQSVFKPTFGFLIAFAIGGYLISKLTKDTISRKKIFITLIIAEILFYLIGLPYLYLILKFYIGKAPESLMAVLSMGLIPFIPGDIIKMIVATAITPKIKKALQNENRN
;
A
#
# COMPACT_ATOMS: atom_id res chain seq x y z
N MET A 1 -5.23 -15.74 24.99
CA MET A 1 -6.35 -15.48 24.07
C MET A 1 -6.61 -13.99 23.82
N LYS A 2 -6.58 -13.10 24.83
CA LYS A 2 -6.83 -11.64 24.67
C LYS A 2 -5.93 -10.93 23.61
N ASN A 3 -4.68 -11.33 23.48
CA ASN A 3 -3.74 -10.71 22.50
C ASN A 3 -4.05 -11.08 21.04
N ASN A 4 -4.57 -12.29 20.81
CA ASN A 4 -4.92 -12.74 19.44
C ASN A 4 -6.12 -11.98 18.89
N THR A 5 -7.15 -11.72 19.70
CA THR A 5 -8.35 -11.00 19.27
C THR A 5 -8.01 -9.54 18.90
N LYS A 6 -7.20 -8.85 19.71
CA LYS A 6 -6.76 -7.49 19.41
C LYS A 6 -5.97 -7.42 18.08
N SER A 7 -5.10 -8.40 17.82
CA SER A 7 -4.33 -8.47 16.58
C SER A 7 -5.26 -8.69 15.37
N LEU A 8 -6.19 -9.64 15.45
CA LEU A 8 -7.17 -9.89 14.39
C LEU A 8 -8.03 -8.66 14.08
N THR A 9 -8.50 -7.96 15.12
CA THR A 9 -9.28 -6.71 14.94
C THR A 9 -8.48 -5.64 14.23
N ARG A 10 -7.20 -5.44 14.59
CA ARG A 10 -6.32 -4.47 13.92
C ARG A 10 -6.11 -4.82 12.45
N ILE A 11 -5.81 -6.08 12.16
CA ILE A 11 -5.66 -6.58 10.78
C ILE A 11 -6.93 -6.30 9.98
N ALA A 12 -8.11 -6.66 10.52
CA ALA A 12 -9.38 -6.46 9.83
C ALA A 12 -9.68 -4.98 9.56
N ILE A 13 -9.44 -4.09 10.53
CA ILE A 13 -9.62 -2.64 10.37
C ILE A 13 -8.73 -2.12 9.25
N PHE A 14 -7.44 -2.48 9.25
CA PHE A 14 -6.52 -1.98 8.22
C PHE A 14 -6.78 -2.61 6.86
N THR A 15 -7.21 -3.87 6.77
CA THR A 15 -7.71 -4.46 5.53
C THR A 15 -8.88 -3.65 4.96
N ALA A 16 -9.86 -3.30 5.81
CA ALA A 16 -11.00 -2.47 5.40
C ALA A 16 -10.58 -1.05 4.97
N LEU A 17 -9.66 -0.41 5.69
CA LEU A 17 -9.13 0.90 5.31
C LEU A 17 -8.38 0.86 3.96
N ILE A 18 -7.64 -0.21 3.67
CA ILE A 18 -6.98 -0.42 2.38
C ILE A 18 -8.03 -0.57 1.27
N CYS A 19 -9.14 -1.28 1.50
CA CYS A 19 -10.26 -1.37 0.56
C CYS A 19 -10.86 0.02 0.30
N VAL A 20 -11.16 0.79 1.36
CA VAL A 20 -11.68 2.16 1.23
C VAL A 20 -10.71 3.03 0.43
N GLY A 21 -9.41 2.92 0.70
CA GLY A 21 -8.38 3.64 -0.04
C GLY A 21 -8.32 3.27 -1.52
N ALA A 22 -8.60 2.02 -1.88
CA ALA A 22 -8.68 1.59 -3.27
C ALA A 22 -9.90 2.16 -4.00
N PHE A 23 -11.01 2.38 -3.29
CA PHE A 23 -12.22 3.00 -3.86
C PHE A 23 -12.09 4.51 -4.05
N ILE A 24 -11.30 5.19 -3.21
CA ILE A 24 -10.97 6.61 -3.40
C ILE A 24 -9.89 6.68 -4.47
N SER A 25 -10.33 6.77 -5.72
CA SER A 25 -9.45 6.72 -6.88
C SER A 25 -9.79 7.76 -7.95
N ILE A 26 -8.74 8.29 -8.58
CA ILE A 26 -8.85 9.05 -9.83
C ILE A 26 -8.56 8.06 -10.94
N PRO A 27 -9.55 7.78 -11.82
CA PRO A 27 -9.39 6.79 -12.88
C PRO A 27 -8.36 7.29 -13.91
N MET A 28 -7.32 6.52 -14.09
CA MET A 28 -6.28 6.72 -15.10
C MET A 28 -5.89 5.37 -15.69
N TYR A 29 -5.36 5.36 -16.91
CA TYR A 29 -4.83 4.17 -17.55
C TYR A 29 -3.32 4.31 -17.76
N PRO A 30 -2.53 3.27 -17.51
CA PRO A 30 -2.90 1.90 -17.08
C PRO A 30 -3.06 1.74 -15.55
N VAL A 31 -2.70 2.73 -14.74
CA VAL A 31 -2.71 2.67 -13.28
C VAL A 31 -3.53 3.84 -12.73
N PRO A 32 -4.62 3.60 -11.97
CA PRO A 32 -5.38 4.66 -11.30
C PRO A 32 -4.58 5.25 -10.13
N ILE A 33 -4.74 6.54 -9.87
CA ILE A 33 -4.24 7.17 -8.65
C ILE A 33 -5.24 6.86 -7.53
N THR A 34 -4.77 6.22 -6.45
CA THR A 34 -5.62 5.81 -5.32
C THR A 34 -5.11 6.36 -4.00
N LEU A 35 -5.95 6.30 -2.97
CA LEU A 35 -5.52 6.56 -1.59
C LEU A 35 -5.01 5.28 -0.88
N GLN A 36 -4.95 4.16 -1.59
CA GLN A 36 -4.63 2.84 -1.05
C GLN A 36 -3.25 2.78 -0.37
N ASN A 37 -2.19 3.28 -1.06
CA ASN A 37 -0.83 3.27 -0.51
C ASN A 37 -0.72 4.10 0.79
N PHE A 38 -1.54 5.15 0.99
CA PHE A 38 -1.61 5.88 2.25
C PHE A 38 -2.02 4.96 3.41
N PHE A 39 -3.04 4.13 3.24
CA PHE A 39 -3.46 3.19 4.28
C PHE A 39 -2.47 2.05 4.47
N VAL A 40 -1.72 1.66 3.43
CA VAL A 40 -0.58 0.75 3.57
C VAL A 40 0.54 1.38 4.40
N PHE A 41 0.86 2.66 4.19
CA PHE A 41 1.79 3.41 5.05
C PHE A 41 1.31 3.40 6.50
N MET A 42 0.04 3.72 6.73
CA MET A 42 -0.54 3.74 8.08
C MET A 42 -0.52 2.36 8.74
N ALA A 43 -0.82 1.29 7.99
CA ALA A 43 -0.69 -0.09 8.48
C ALA A 43 0.75 -0.38 8.92
N GLY A 44 1.73 -0.08 8.07
CA GLY A 44 3.15 -0.26 8.39
C GLY A 44 3.64 0.59 9.57
N LEU A 45 3.09 1.80 9.74
CA LEU A 45 3.49 2.70 10.81
C LEU A 45 2.87 2.37 12.17
N LEU A 46 1.71 1.73 12.21
CA LEU A 46 0.90 1.55 13.43
C LEU A 46 0.78 0.09 13.88
N LEU A 47 0.96 -0.87 12.98
CA LEU A 47 0.84 -2.30 13.27
C LEU A 47 2.21 -2.95 13.47
N SER A 48 2.23 -4.16 14.01
CA SER A 48 3.43 -5.00 13.97
C SER A 48 3.75 -5.44 12.52
N PRO A 49 5.00 -5.84 12.20
CA PRO A 49 5.39 -6.20 10.84
C PRO A 49 4.51 -7.28 10.22
N VAL A 50 4.18 -8.31 10.99
CA VAL A 50 3.32 -9.41 10.54
C VAL A 50 1.87 -8.94 10.34
N GLU A 51 1.34 -8.13 11.25
CA GLU A 51 -0.02 -7.58 11.12
C GLU A 51 -0.15 -6.68 9.89
N ALA A 52 0.84 -5.81 9.62
CA ALA A 52 0.87 -4.94 8.45
C ALA A 52 0.91 -5.76 7.16
N PHE A 53 1.75 -6.79 7.09
CA PHE A 53 1.80 -7.72 5.97
C PHE A 53 0.46 -8.44 5.76
N LEU A 54 -0.10 -9.01 6.83
CA LEU A 54 -1.35 -9.76 6.77
C LEU A 54 -2.54 -8.87 6.38
N SER A 55 -2.58 -7.61 6.78
CA SER A 55 -3.65 -6.68 6.37
C SER A 55 -3.70 -6.51 4.85
N VAL A 56 -2.56 -6.37 4.20
CA VAL A 56 -2.48 -6.27 2.73
C VAL A 56 -2.71 -7.62 2.08
N LEU A 57 -2.14 -8.70 2.64
CA LEU A 57 -2.31 -10.05 2.09
C LEU A 57 -3.78 -10.49 2.09
N ILE A 58 -4.50 -10.25 3.19
CA ILE A 58 -5.94 -10.57 3.29
C ILE A 58 -6.73 -9.75 2.26
N TYR A 59 -6.42 -8.45 2.10
CA TYR A 59 -7.00 -7.62 1.05
C TYR A 59 -6.81 -8.26 -0.33
N ILE A 60 -5.57 -8.68 -0.66
CA ILE A 60 -5.27 -9.33 -1.95
C ILE A 60 -6.07 -10.63 -2.11
N ILE A 61 -6.08 -11.50 -1.10
CA ILE A 61 -6.79 -12.78 -1.13
C ILE A 61 -8.30 -12.56 -1.34
N LEU A 62 -8.92 -11.68 -0.57
CA LEU A 62 -10.34 -11.36 -0.71
C LEU A 62 -10.66 -10.84 -2.12
N GLY A 63 -9.83 -9.98 -2.67
CA GLY A 63 -10.00 -9.49 -4.03
C GLY A 63 -9.86 -10.60 -5.08
N LEU A 64 -8.90 -11.52 -4.91
CA LEU A 64 -8.67 -12.64 -5.84
C LEU A 64 -9.78 -13.69 -5.81
N VAL A 65 -10.41 -13.95 -4.66
CA VAL A 65 -11.55 -14.87 -4.56
C VAL A 65 -12.86 -14.27 -5.12
N GLY A 66 -12.81 -13.01 -5.60
CA GLY A 66 -13.91 -12.39 -6.34
C GLY A 66 -14.64 -11.27 -5.61
N VAL A 67 -14.26 -10.92 -4.38
CA VAL A 67 -14.84 -9.75 -3.70
C VAL A 67 -14.42 -8.49 -4.47
N PRO A 68 -15.33 -7.58 -4.87
CA PRO A 68 -15.04 -6.42 -5.73
C PRO A 68 -14.41 -5.27 -4.95
N ILE A 69 -13.23 -5.52 -4.33
CA ILE A 69 -12.53 -4.57 -3.45
C ILE A 69 -11.30 -3.93 -4.06
N PHE A 70 -10.88 -4.35 -5.26
CA PHE A 70 -9.81 -3.67 -5.97
C PHE A 70 -10.30 -2.36 -6.59
N SER A 71 -9.36 -1.48 -6.94
CA SER A 71 -9.68 -0.18 -7.57
C SER A 71 -10.60 -0.36 -8.78
N GLY A 72 -11.60 0.51 -8.88
CA GLY A 72 -12.67 0.39 -9.88
C GLY A 72 -13.71 -0.69 -9.56
N PHE A 73 -13.86 -1.08 -8.29
CA PHE A 73 -14.82 -2.10 -7.81
C PHE A 73 -14.65 -3.44 -8.53
N THR A 74 -13.43 -3.85 -8.76
CA THR A 74 -13.08 -5.08 -9.45
C THR A 74 -12.58 -6.15 -8.48
N GLY A 75 -12.63 -7.41 -8.91
CA GLY A 75 -12.13 -8.57 -8.17
C GLY A 75 -11.98 -9.77 -9.09
N GLY A 76 -11.58 -10.90 -8.53
CA GLY A 76 -11.37 -12.17 -9.23
C GLY A 76 -9.92 -12.40 -9.63
N ILE A 77 -9.60 -13.67 -9.91
CA ILE A 77 -8.24 -14.13 -10.23
C ILE A 77 -7.65 -13.43 -11.46
N GLN A 78 -8.49 -12.98 -12.41
CA GLN A 78 -8.05 -12.24 -13.58
C GLN A 78 -7.36 -10.92 -13.24
N SER A 79 -7.53 -10.42 -12.01
CA SER A 79 -6.85 -9.20 -11.53
C SER A 79 -5.34 -9.35 -11.45
N VAL A 80 -4.81 -10.59 -11.39
CA VAL A 80 -3.37 -10.88 -11.50
C VAL A 80 -2.80 -10.36 -12.83
N PHE A 81 -3.58 -10.39 -13.89
CA PHE A 81 -3.16 -9.91 -15.22
C PHE A 81 -3.38 -8.41 -15.43
N LYS A 82 -3.72 -7.66 -14.38
CA LYS A 82 -3.77 -6.19 -14.45
C LYS A 82 -2.40 -5.57 -14.20
N PRO A 83 -2.05 -4.49 -14.90
CA PRO A 83 -0.77 -3.78 -14.70
C PRO A 83 -0.52 -3.31 -13.27
N THR A 84 -1.60 -3.12 -12.51
CA THR A 84 -1.56 -2.63 -11.12
C THR A 84 -1.23 -3.71 -10.08
N PHE A 85 -1.34 -5.00 -10.42
CA PHE A 85 -1.22 -6.08 -9.43
C PHE A 85 0.15 -6.18 -8.79
N GLY A 86 1.22 -5.84 -9.54
CA GLY A 86 2.57 -5.77 -9.00
C GLY A 86 2.74 -4.79 -7.84
N PHE A 87 1.99 -3.68 -7.86
CA PHE A 87 1.98 -2.73 -6.75
C PHE A 87 1.33 -3.32 -5.50
N LEU A 88 0.31 -4.18 -5.64
CA LEU A 88 -0.32 -4.86 -4.49
C LEU A 88 0.67 -5.80 -3.78
N ILE A 89 1.48 -6.54 -4.56
CA ILE A 89 2.55 -7.38 -4.02
C ILE A 89 3.57 -6.51 -3.28
N ALA A 90 3.98 -5.41 -3.88
CA ALA A 90 4.91 -4.46 -3.29
C ALA A 90 4.37 -3.84 -1.99
N PHE A 91 3.07 -3.55 -1.91
CA PHE A 91 2.42 -3.02 -0.71
C PHE A 91 2.50 -3.98 0.47
N ALA A 92 2.33 -5.29 0.25
CA ALA A 92 2.46 -6.28 1.31
C ALA A 92 3.88 -6.29 1.89
N ILE A 93 4.89 -6.33 1.01
CA ILE A 93 6.31 -6.32 1.41
C ILE A 93 6.67 -4.99 2.08
N GLY A 94 6.24 -3.88 1.50
CA GLY A 94 6.54 -2.55 2.02
C GLY A 94 5.84 -2.25 3.34
N GLY A 95 4.61 -2.70 3.56
CA GLY A 95 3.93 -2.61 4.85
C GLY A 95 4.73 -3.29 5.98
N TYR A 96 5.23 -4.49 5.71
CA TYR A 96 6.14 -5.19 6.62
C TYR A 96 7.42 -4.38 6.88
N LEU A 97 8.06 -3.90 5.83
CA LEU A 97 9.32 -3.15 5.92
C LEU A 97 9.16 -1.85 6.71
N ILE A 98 8.12 -1.07 6.44
CA ILE A 98 7.81 0.17 7.16
C ILE A 98 7.69 -0.13 8.65
N SER A 99 6.91 -1.13 9.03
CA SER A 99 6.71 -1.49 10.43
C SER A 99 8.02 -1.91 11.08
N LYS A 100 8.81 -2.76 10.44
CA LYS A 100 10.10 -3.22 10.96
C LYS A 100 11.07 -2.06 11.22
N LEU A 101 11.11 -1.04 10.36
CA LEU A 101 12.02 0.09 10.46
C LEU A 101 11.52 1.18 11.42
N THR A 102 10.19 1.26 11.67
CA THR A 102 9.59 2.35 12.46
C THR A 102 8.94 1.90 13.77
N LYS A 103 9.05 0.61 14.14
CA LYS A 103 8.39 0.02 15.31
C LYS A 103 8.53 0.86 16.58
N ASP A 104 9.75 1.27 16.91
CA ASP A 104 10.09 1.93 18.18
C ASP A 104 10.38 3.43 18.01
N THR A 105 9.92 4.05 16.91
CA THR A 105 10.22 5.46 16.65
C THR A 105 8.98 6.31 16.53
N ILE A 106 9.08 7.55 17.08
CA ILE A 106 8.16 8.66 16.85
C ILE A 106 8.83 9.79 16.08
N SER A 107 10.10 9.62 15.68
CA SER A 107 10.86 10.62 14.93
C SER A 107 10.28 10.80 13.54
N ARG A 108 9.76 11.99 13.26
CA ARG A 108 9.21 12.34 11.94
C ARG A 108 10.21 12.15 10.82
N LYS A 109 11.49 12.53 11.05
CA LYS A 109 12.55 12.35 10.05
C LYS A 109 12.74 10.88 9.69
N LYS A 110 12.83 9.99 10.69
CA LYS A 110 12.98 8.55 10.45
C LYS A 110 11.75 7.97 9.77
N ILE A 111 10.53 8.36 10.17
CA ILE A 111 9.28 7.94 9.54
C ILE A 111 9.30 8.34 8.07
N PHE A 112 9.54 9.62 7.74
CA PHE A 112 9.52 10.12 6.38
C PHE A 112 10.55 9.42 5.47
N ILE A 113 11.78 9.23 5.95
CA ILE A 113 12.81 8.50 5.19
C ILE A 113 12.39 7.04 4.96
N THR A 114 11.78 6.39 5.95
CA THR A 114 11.28 5.02 5.77
C THR A 114 10.17 4.95 4.74
N LEU A 115 9.27 5.93 4.69
CA LEU A 115 8.22 5.99 3.68
C LEU A 115 8.78 6.19 2.28
N ILE A 116 9.84 7.01 2.11
CA ILE A 116 10.55 7.15 0.82
C ILE A 116 11.14 5.80 0.40
N ILE A 117 11.80 5.08 1.31
CA ILE A 117 12.37 3.76 1.00
C ILE A 117 11.27 2.77 0.58
N ALA A 118 10.12 2.79 1.26
CA ALA A 118 8.99 1.93 0.91
C ALA A 118 8.39 2.31 -0.46
N GLU A 119 8.29 3.60 -0.75
CA GLU A 119 7.78 4.08 -2.05
C GLU A 119 8.70 3.68 -3.20
N ILE A 120 10.01 3.80 -3.01
CA ILE A 120 11.00 3.29 -3.98
C ILE A 120 10.79 1.78 -4.20
N LEU A 121 10.58 1.00 -3.14
CA LEU A 121 10.28 -0.43 -3.25
C LEU A 121 8.98 -0.69 -4.03
N PHE A 122 7.94 0.12 -3.82
CA PHE A 122 6.67 0.00 -4.55
C PHE A 122 6.89 0.16 -6.06
N TYR A 123 7.66 1.15 -6.46
CA TYR A 123 7.99 1.36 -7.86
C TYR A 123 8.96 0.32 -8.42
N LEU A 124 9.95 -0.12 -7.65
CA LEU A 124 10.90 -1.16 -8.08
C LEU A 124 10.22 -2.51 -8.40
N ILE A 125 9.11 -2.82 -7.76
CA ILE A 125 8.33 -4.05 -8.03
C ILE A 125 7.20 -3.75 -9.01
N GLY A 126 6.49 -2.65 -8.82
CA GLY A 126 5.28 -2.31 -9.58
C GLY A 126 5.56 -1.99 -11.05
N LEU A 127 6.60 -1.19 -11.34
CA LEU A 127 6.90 -0.78 -12.72
C LEU A 127 7.38 -1.93 -13.61
N PRO A 128 8.29 -2.82 -13.18
CA PRO A 128 8.63 -4.00 -13.97
C PRO A 128 7.42 -4.89 -14.23
N TYR A 129 6.57 -5.10 -13.22
CA TYR A 129 5.34 -5.87 -13.38
C TYR A 129 4.40 -5.22 -14.40
N LEU A 130 4.18 -3.93 -14.30
CA LEU A 130 3.38 -3.14 -15.24
C LEU A 130 3.90 -3.33 -16.67
N TYR A 131 5.22 -3.18 -16.87
CA TYR A 131 5.84 -3.36 -18.18
C TYR A 131 5.61 -4.76 -18.74
N LEU A 132 5.81 -5.81 -17.91
CA LEU A 132 5.63 -7.20 -18.34
C LEU A 132 4.18 -7.48 -18.76
N ILE A 133 3.20 -7.00 -17.99
CA ILE A 133 1.79 -7.18 -18.32
C ILE A 133 1.41 -6.41 -19.60
N LEU A 134 1.86 -5.17 -19.75
CA LEU A 134 1.60 -4.40 -20.96
C LEU A 134 2.21 -5.07 -22.20
N LYS A 135 3.44 -5.58 -22.09
CA LYS A 135 4.15 -6.20 -23.19
C LYS A 135 3.61 -7.56 -23.56
N PHE A 136 3.47 -8.48 -22.60
CA PHE A 136 3.24 -9.88 -22.88
C PHE A 136 1.77 -10.29 -22.80
N TYR A 137 0.95 -9.59 -22.06
CA TYR A 137 -0.47 -9.94 -21.90
C TYR A 137 -1.38 -9.02 -22.69
N ILE A 138 -1.17 -7.70 -22.63
CA ILE A 138 -2.02 -6.72 -23.35
C ILE A 138 -1.54 -6.51 -24.79
N GLY A 139 -0.30 -6.84 -25.10
CA GLY A 139 0.28 -6.66 -26.45
C GLY A 139 0.59 -5.19 -26.81
N LYS A 140 0.67 -4.30 -25.82
CA LYS A 140 0.98 -2.88 -25.97
C LYS A 140 2.25 -2.53 -25.20
N ALA A 141 3.39 -3.00 -25.70
CA ALA A 141 4.68 -2.71 -25.06
C ALA A 141 4.97 -1.20 -25.08
N PRO A 142 5.31 -0.60 -23.93
CA PRO A 142 5.83 0.77 -23.90
C PRO A 142 7.11 0.87 -24.72
N GLU A 143 7.22 1.90 -25.56
CA GLU A 143 8.32 2.08 -26.50
C GLU A 143 9.65 2.41 -25.83
N SER A 144 9.64 2.93 -24.61
CA SER A 144 10.82 3.37 -23.87
C SER A 144 10.63 3.29 -22.35
N LEU A 145 11.74 3.34 -21.61
CA LEU A 145 11.71 3.49 -20.16
C LEU A 145 10.94 4.75 -19.74
N MET A 146 11.11 5.86 -20.47
CA MET A 146 10.36 7.10 -20.18
C MET A 146 8.85 6.91 -20.32
N ALA A 147 8.39 6.11 -21.28
CA ALA A 147 6.98 5.78 -21.41
C ALA A 147 6.46 4.99 -20.20
N VAL A 148 7.22 4.05 -19.67
CA VAL A 148 6.86 3.33 -18.43
C VAL A 148 6.78 4.27 -17.24
N LEU A 149 7.77 5.15 -17.08
CA LEU A 149 7.83 6.12 -15.97
C LEU A 149 6.68 7.14 -16.05
N SER A 150 6.34 7.62 -17.24
CA SER A 150 5.22 8.57 -17.43
C SER A 150 3.86 7.94 -17.16
N MET A 151 3.72 6.63 -17.34
CA MET A 151 2.47 5.92 -17.08
C MET A 151 2.31 5.48 -15.63
N GLY A 152 3.39 5.09 -14.97
CA GLY A 152 3.33 4.40 -13.68
C GLY A 152 4.05 5.08 -12.52
N LEU A 153 4.75 6.21 -12.74
CA LEU A 153 5.51 6.91 -11.69
C LEU A 153 5.23 8.41 -11.67
N ILE A 154 5.51 9.12 -12.77
CA ILE A 154 5.51 10.61 -12.78
C ILE A 154 4.18 11.22 -12.28
N PRO A 155 2.99 10.76 -12.71
CA PRO A 155 1.72 11.32 -12.26
C PRO A 155 1.43 11.10 -10.78
N PHE A 156 2.08 10.10 -10.16
CA PHE A 156 1.81 9.69 -8.78
C PHE A 156 2.67 10.47 -7.77
N ILE A 157 3.87 10.92 -8.17
CA ILE A 157 4.84 11.59 -7.28
C ILE A 157 4.22 12.71 -6.43
N PRO A 158 3.45 13.66 -6.98
CA PRO A 158 2.88 14.73 -6.16
C PRO A 158 1.92 14.21 -5.09
N GLY A 159 1.04 13.28 -5.46
CA GLY A 159 0.10 12.66 -4.54
C GLY A 159 0.80 11.82 -3.46
N ASP A 160 1.82 11.08 -3.81
CA ASP A 160 2.56 10.21 -2.89
C ASP A 160 3.38 11.04 -1.89
N ILE A 161 3.98 12.15 -2.33
CA ILE A 161 4.65 13.09 -1.41
C ILE A 161 3.65 13.64 -0.38
N ILE A 162 2.47 14.06 -0.80
CA ILE A 162 1.43 14.58 0.10
C ILE A 162 1.02 13.49 1.11
N LYS A 163 0.77 12.26 0.66
CA LYS A 163 0.42 11.12 1.53
C LYS A 163 1.52 10.82 2.55
N MET A 164 2.79 10.81 2.13
CA MET A 164 3.93 10.63 3.02
C MET A 164 4.05 11.74 4.06
N ILE A 165 3.84 13.00 3.67
CA ILE A 165 3.85 14.15 4.60
C ILE A 165 2.73 14.00 5.64
N VAL A 166 1.50 13.72 5.19
CA VAL A 166 0.34 13.54 6.08
C VAL A 166 0.58 12.36 7.03
N ALA A 167 0.96 11.19 6.53
CA ALA A 167 1.27 10.02 7.35
C ALA A 167 2.34 10.33 8.40
N THR A 168 3.41 11.03 8.00
CA THR A 168 4.50 11.44 8.90
C THR A 168 4.01 12.41 9.99
N ALA A 169 3.12 13.33 9.66
CA ALA A 169 2.61 14.33 10.59
C ALA A 169 1.71 13.73 11.67
N ILE A 170 0.83 12.79 11.30
CA ILE A 170 -0.19 12.21 12.19
C ILE A 170 0.33 11.05 13.04
N THR A 171 1.24 10.23 12.50
CA THR A 171 1.72 9.00 13.16
C THR A 171 2.24 9.19 14.58
N PRO A 172 3.09 10.20 14.90
CA PRO A 172 3.58 10.37 16.26
C PRO A 172 2.48 10.63 17.29
N LYS A 173 1.42 11.36 16.88
CA LYS A 173 0.26 11.64 17.75
C LYS A 173 -0.53 10.35 18.02
N ILE A 174 -0.79 9.55 16.99
CA ILE A 174 -1.51 8.28 17.11
C ILE A 174 -0.70 7.29 17.97
N LYS A 175 0.59 7.13 17.71
CA LYS A 175 1.45 6.24 18.53
C LYS A 175 1.45 6.62 20.00
N LYS A 176 1.52 7.92 20.35
CA LYS A 176 1.44 8.39 21.73
C LYS A 176 0.09 8.07 22.38
N ALA A 177 -1.01 8.28 21.66
CA ALA A 177 -2.36 7.96 22.16
C ALA A 177 -2.50 6.47 22.48
N LEU A 178 -2.07 5.58 21.55
CA LEU A 178 -2.08 4.13 21.74
C LEU A 178 -1.19 3.64 22.91
N GLN A 179 -0.06 4.32 23.15
CA GLN A 179 0.82 4.00 24.28
C GLN A 179 0.18 4.37 25.62
N ASN A 180 -0.53 5.50 25.70
CA ASN A 180 -1.22 5.93 26.91
C ASN A 180 -2.39 4.99 27.28
N GLU A 181 -3.15 4.53 26.29
CA GLU A 181 -4.25 3.57 26.48
C GLU A 181 -3.75 2.22 27.04
N ASN A 182 -2.58 1.76 26.63
CA ASN A 182 -2.01 0.50 27.12
C ASN A 182 -1.39 0.61 28.52
N ARG A 183 -1.28 1.82 29.11
CA ARG A 183 -0.76 2.07 30.46
C ARG A 183 -1.85 2.16 31.54
N ASN A 184 -3.08 2.42 31.12
CA ASN A 184 -4.27 2.42 31.96
C ASN A 184 -4.97 1.04 31.91
#